data_fa4158a652415111058ee18589a8b007
#
_entry.id   fa4158a652415111058ee18589a8b007
#
_cell.length_a   1.000
_cell.length_b   1.000
_cell.length_c   1.000
_cell.angle_alpha   90.00
_cell.angle_beta   90.00
_cell.angle_gamma   90.00
#
_symmetry.space_group_name_H-M   'P 1'
#
loop_
_entity.id
_entity.type
_entity.pdbx_description
1 polymer ?
#
loop_
_entity_poly.entity_id
_entity_poly.type
_entity_poly.pdbx_seq_one_letter_code
_entity_poly.pdbx_strand_id
1 'polypeptide(L)'
;TIKVQATGYRDITVSAINILSGEDATQEVVMEAQDAPGNPIDTIVIDAHTLYGEYPPKIPESEIKTVEETGEIVLSRVVIPEYVVVHDGAPGDSTAANYYVRYRDYIKNVASSEIYATWPDATIRANVLAIMSFTLNRVYTEWYRGKGYVFTITSSTAYDHKFIYGRNFFQSISQVVDEMFENYLSRPN
;
A
#
# COMPACT_ATOMS: atom_id res chain seq x y z
N THR A 1 16.29 -8.96 -11.43
CA THR A 1 17.04 -8.64 -10.20
C THR A 1 17.95 -7.46 -10.45
N ILE A 2 17.94 -6.49 -9.56
CA ILE A 2 18.86 -5.35 -9.53
C ILE A 2 19.67 -5.42 -8.24
N LYS A 3 20.96 -5.20 -8.31
CA LYS A 3 21.81 -5.03 -7.13
C LYS A 3 22.32 -3.59 -7.09
N VAL A 4 22.10 -2.93 -5.95
CA VAL A 4 22.54 -1.56 -5.71
C VAL A 4 23.66 -1.57 -4.68
N GLN A 5 24.78 -0.92 -5.00
CA GLN A 5 25.98 -0.89 -4.18
C GLN A 5 26.53 0.54 -4.10
N ALA A 6 26.93 0.96 -2.91
CA ALA A 6 27.63 2.23 -2.69
C ALA A 6 28.66 2.06 -1.56
N THR A 7 29.80 2.74 -1.69
CA THR A 7 30.86 2.70 -0.68
C THR A 7 30.36 3.23 0.66
N GLY A 8 30.52 2.46 1.73
CA GLY A 8 30.09 2.83 3.09
C GLY A 8 28.62 2.49 3.38
N TYR A 9 27.92 1.90 2.43
CA TYR A 9 26.53 1.46 2.58
C TYR A 9 26.40 -0.04 2.41
N ARG A 10 25.33 -0.61 2.94
CA ARG A 10 24.99 -2.02 2.75
C ARG A 10 24.40 -2.23 1.37
N ASP A 11 24.76 -3.34 0.73
CA ASP A 11 24.22 -3.72 -0.56
C ASP A 11 22.71 -4.00 -0.45
N ILE A 12 21.93 -3.56 -1.43
CA ILE A 12 20.51 -3.89 -1.55
C ILE A 12 20.28 -4.68 -2.83
N THR A 13 19.56 -5.78 -2.72
CA THR A 13 19.12 -6.60 -3.85
C THR A 13 17.61 -6.50 -4.01
N VAL A 14 17.13 -6.07 -5.18
CA VAL A 14 15.71 -6.10 -5.54
C VAL A 14 15.50 -7.18 -6.58
N SER A 15 14.66 -8.16 -6.26
CA SER A 15 14.38 -9.32 -7.12
C SER A 15 12.93 -9.38 -7.58
N ALA A 16 12.67 -10.20 -8.58
CA ALA A 16 11.36 -10.43 -9.18
C ALA A 16 10.68 -9.17 -9.75
N ILE A 17 11.46 -8.15 -10.13
CA ILE A 17 10.93 -6.93 -10.77
C ILE A 17 10.27 -7.31 -12.09
N ASN A 18 9.00 -6.95 -12.25
CA ASN A 18 8.27 -7.08 -13.50
C ASN A 18 8.67 -5.97 -14.47
N ILE A 19 9.04 -6.36 -15.68
CA ILE A 19 9.29 -5.44 -16.78
C ILE A 19 8.15 -5.60 -17.77
N LEU A 20 7.42 -4.53 -18.02
CA LEU A 20 6.30 -4.49 -18.94
C LEU A 20 6.72 -3.75 -20.21
N SER A 21 6.35 -4.30 -21.37
CA SER A 21 6.68 -3.68 -22.66
C SER A 21 5.98 -2.33 -22.81
N GLY A 22 6.75 -1.28 -23.12
CA GLY A 22 6.23 0.06 -23.30
C GLY A 22 5.93 0.84 -22.00
N GLU A 23 6.28 0.27 -20.83
CA GLU A 23 6.10 0.91 -19.54
C GLU A 23 7.43 1.20 -18.87
N ASP A 24 7.61 2.43 -18.44
CA ASP A 24 8.72 2.81 -17.57
C ASP A 24 8.36 2.53 -16.11
N ALA A 25 9.35 2.08 -15.33
CA ALA A 25 9.20 1.83 -13.92
C ALA A 25 10.34 2.46 -13.11
N THR A 26 10.00 3.11 -12.02
CA THR A 26 10.96 3.70 -11.09
C THR A 26 11.14 2.79 -9.88
N GLN A 27 12.38 2.38 -9.62
CA GLN A 27 12.77 1.65 -8.43
C GLN A 27 13.52 2.58 -7.48
N GLU A 28 12.91 2.89 -6.36
CA GLU A 28 13.58 3.60 -5.28
C GLU A 28 14.18 2.62 -4.29
N VAL A 29 15.37 2.92 -3.79
CA VAL A 29 16.01 2.15 -2.71
C VAL A 29 16.60 3.13 -1.70
N VAL A 30 16.38 2.83 -0.41
CA VAL A 30 17.01 3.55 0.69
C VAL A 30 18.12 2.67 1.23
N MET A 31 19.37 3.12 1.07
CA MET A 31 20.54 2.39 1.55
C MET A 31 20.91 2.82 2.97
N GLU A 32 21.16 1.86 3.83
CA GLU A 32 21.65 2.09 5.19
C GLU A 32 23.17 2.07 5.23
N ALA A 33 23.75 2.89 6.12
CA ALA A 33 25.18 2.85 6.36
C ALA A 33 25.63 1.45 6.85
N GLN A 34 26.82 1.04 6.49
CA GLN A 34 27.34 -0.31 6.80
C GLN A 34 27.39 -0.61 8.30
N ASP A 35 27.55 0.42 9.13
CA ASP A 35 27.60 0.37 10.59
C ASP A 35 26.29 0.77 11.27
N ALA A 36 25.21 0.99 10.53
CA ALA A 36 23.91 1.34 11.09
C ALA A 36 23.42 0.21 12.02
N PRO A 37 22.86 0.55 13.21
CA PRO A 37 22.32 -0.44 14.13
C PRO A 37 21.01 -1.05 13.60
N GLY A 38 20.74 -2.31 13.92
CA GLY A 38 19.51 -3.00 13.59
C GLY A 38 19.66 -4.10 12.55
N ASN A 39 18.53 -4.66 12.12
CA ASN A 39 18.45 -5.63 11.02
C ASN A 39 18.07 -4.89 9.74
N PRO A 40 19.04 -4.60 8.87
CA PRO A 40 18.76 -3.89 7.63
C PRO A 40 17.98 -4.77 6.66
N ILE A 41 17.16 -4.13 5.84
CA ILE A 41 16.56 -4.77 4.67
C ILE A 41 17.61 -4.73 3.56
N ASP A 42 18.23 -5.88 3.28
CA ASP A 42 19.22 -6.06 2.21
C ASP A 42 18.61 -6.72 0.96
N THR A 43 17.43 -7.29 1.09
CA THR A 43 16.72 -7.98 0.01
C THR A 43 15.25 -7.56 -0.03
N ILE A 44 14.81 -7.09 -1.18
CA ILE A 44 13.42 -6.78 -1.51
C ILE A 44 12.97 -7.78 -2.57
N VAL A 45 11.88 -8.52 -2.30
CA VAL A 45 11.26 -9.44 -3.25
C VAL A 45 9.92 -8.88 -3.67
N ILE A 46 9.74 -8.63 -4.98
CA ILE A 46 8.47 -8.14 -5.52
C ILE A 46 7.65 -9.34 -5.97
N ASP A 47 6.65 -9.70 -5.19
CA ASP A 47 5.72 -10.77 -5.55
C ASP A 47 4.99 -10.46 -6.86
N ALA A 48 4.57 -11.53 -7.55
CA ALA A 48 3.72 -11.40 -8.72
C ALA A 48 2.37 -10.74 -8.38
N HIS A 49 1.75 -10.11 -9.37
CA HIS A 49 0.38 -9.61 -9.25
C HIS A 49 -0.57 -10.73 -8.82
N THR A 50 -1.47 -10.44 -7.88
CA THR A 50 -2.42 -11.39 -7.35
C THR A 50 -3.85 -11.17 -7.84
N LEU A 51 -4.01 -10.49 -8.98
CA LEU A 51 -5.33 -10.13 -9.51
C LEU A 51 -6.24 -11.34 -9.73
N TYR A 52 -5.66 -12.51 -9.99
CA TYR A 52 -6.36 -13.79 -10.23
C TYR A 52 -5.89 -14.93 -9.31
N GLY A 53 -5.27 -14.60 -8.17
CA GLY A 53 -4.88 -15.58 -7.17
C GLY A 53 -6.05 -16.01 -6.28
N GLU A 54 -5.86 -17.07 -5.52
CA GLU A 54 -6.78 -17.38 -4.43
C GLU A 54 -6.66 -16.30 -3.36
N TYR A 55 -7.70 -15.46 -3.27
CA TYR A 55 -7.78 -14.50 -2.17
C TYR A 55 -8.11 -15.26 -0.89
N PRO A 56 -7.51 -14.90 0.25
CA PRO A 56 -7.98 -15.37 1.53
C PRO A 56 -9.48 -15.09 1.67
N PRO A 57 -10.25 -15.95 2.33
CA PRO A 57 -11.68 -15.73 2.51
C PRO A 57 -11.88 -14.38 3.22
N LYS A 58 -12.63 -13.51 2.58
CA LYS A 58 -13.04 -12.23 3.17
C LYS A 58 -14.11 -12.50 4.23
N ILE A 59 -14.19 -11.59 5.20
CA ILE A 59 -15.30 -11.60 6.16
C ILE A 59 -16.61 -11.47 5.37
N PRO A 60 -17.58 -12.39 5.55
CA PRO A 60 -18.89 -12.28 4.90
C PRO A 60 -19.53 -10.93 5.18
N GLU A 61 -20.23 -10.39 4.19
CA GLU A 61 -20.89 -9.08 4.32
C GLU A 61 -21.88 -9.04 5.51
N SER A 62 -22.50 -10.17 5.83
CA SER A 62 -23.37 -10.34 7.00
C SER A 62 -22.65 -10.19 8.35
N GLU A 63 -21.33 -10.31 8.38
CA GLU A 63 -20.49 -10.12 9.58
C GLU A 63 -19.86 -8.73 9.65
N ILE A 64 -20.04 -7.90 8.60
CA ILE A 64 -19.57 -6.52 8.59
C ILE A 64 -20.54 -5.71 9.45
N LYS A 65 -20.09 -5.31 10.63
CA LYS A 65 -20.86 -4.43 11.52
C LYS A 65 -20.85 -3.00 11.01
N THR A 66 -21.95 -2.31 11.22
CA THR A 66 -22.03 -0.87 10.96
C THR A 66 -21.16 -0.09 11.97
N VAL A 67 -20.73 1.11 11.60
CA VAL A 67 -19.93 1.98 12.49
C VAL A 67 -20.65 2.22 13.82
N GLU A 68 -21.97 2.38 13.81
CA GLU A 68 -22.81 2.57 15.00
C GLU A 68 -22.77 1.35 15.94
N GLU A 69 -22.68 0.14 15.40
CA GLU A 69 -22.64 -1.11 16.18
C GLU A 69 -21.24 -1.40 16.74
N THR A 70 -20.20 -0.93 16.07
CA THR A 70 -18.80 -1.17 16.47
C THR A 70 -18.30 -0.15 17.49
N GLY A 71 -18.97 1.00 17.64
CA GLY A 71 -18.51 2.11 18.49
C GLY A 71 -17.19 2.71 17.99
N GLU A 72 -16.89 2.60 16.70
CA GLU A 72 -15.67 3.11 16.09
C GLU A 72 -15.58 4.63 16.21
N ILE A 73 -14.38 5.11 16.45
CA ILE A 73 -14.08 6.54 16.41
C ILE A 73 -14.09 6.98 14.95
N VAL A 74 -14.85 8.00 14.63
CA VAL A 74 -14.96 8.56 13.28
C VAL A 74 -14.50 10.00 13.30
N LEU A 75 -13.62 10.38 12.40
CA LEU A 75 -13.18 11.77 12.26
C LEU A 75 -14.36 12.64 11.83
N SER A 76 -14.38 13.91 12.26
CA SER A 76 -15.45 14.87 11.96
C SER A 76 -15.57 15.18 10.45
N ARG A 77 -14.52 14.88 9.68
CA ARG A 77 -14.46 15.04 8.22
C ARG A 77 -13.42 14.11 7.62
N VAL A 78 -13.54 13.82 6.33
CA VAL A 78 -12.50 13.11 5.58
C VAL A 78 -11.25 13.97 5.52
N VAL A 79 -10.11 13.38 5.84
CA VAL A 79 -8.78 14.01 5.79
C VAL A 79 -7.90 13.18 4.89
N ILE A 80 -7.23 13.83 3.95
CA ILE A 80 -6.17 13.21 3.16
C ILE A 80 -4.88 13.29 3.99
N PRO A 81 -4.36 12.16 4.49
CA PRO A 81 -3.20 12.17 5.36
C PRO A 81 -1.92 12.41 4.54
N GLU A 82 -0.91 12.97 5.16
CA GLU A 82 0.43 13.04 4.55
C GLU A 82 1.09 11.64 4.54
N TYR A 83 0.90 10.87 5.62
CA TYR A 83 1.44 9.53 5.80
C TYR A 83 0.36 8.56 6.27
N VAL A 84 0.54 7.30 5.87
CA VAL A 84 -0.16 6.15 6.46
C VAL A 84 0.86 5.24 7.12
N VAL A 85 0.46 4.60 8.23
CA VAL A 85 1.27 3.58 8.87
C VAL A 85 0.79 2.24 8.37
N VAL A 86 1.63 1.54 7.61
CA VAL A 86 1.33 0.23 7.03
C VAL A 86 1.91 -0.86 7.93
N HIS A 87 1.06 -1.74 8.42
CA HIS A 87 1.45 -2.95 9.14
C HIS A 87 1.70 -4.07 8.15
N ASP A 88 2.93 -4.56 8.07
CA ASP A 88 3.35 -5.52 7.04
C ASP A 88 2.97 -6.97 7.38
N GLY A 89 1.69 -7.21 7.55
CA GLY A 89 1.15 -8.50 7.92
C GLY A 89 -0.33 -8.48 8.28
N ALA A 90 -0.80 -9.56 8.89
CA ALA A 90 -2.14 -9.61 9.45
C ALA A 90 -2.24 -8.73 10.71
N PRO A 91 -3.41 -8.16 11.03
CA PRO A 91 -3.55 -7.22 12.16
C PRO A 91 -3.08 -7.77 13.52
N GLY A 92 -3.18 -9.09 13.73
CA GLY A 92 -2.77 -9.76 14.97
C GLY A 92 -1.31 -10.18 15.01
N ASP A 93 -0.54 -9.97 13.96
CA ASP A 93 0.87 -10.34 13.90
C ASP A 93 1.73 -9.29 14.59
N SER A 94 2.02 -9.49 15.87
CA SER A 94 2.85 -8.60 16.66
C SER A 94 4.34 -8.57 16.26
N THR A 95 4.76 -9.44 15.35
CA THR A 95 6.15 -9.51 14.85
C THR A 95 6.33 -8.73 13.55
N ALA A 96 5.23 -8.39 12.88
CA ALA A 96 5.25 -7.65 11.62
C ALA A 96 5.71 -6.19 11.81
N ALA A 97 6.48 -5.71 10.85
CA ALA A 97 6.98 -4.34 10.85
C ALA A 97 5.87 -3.32 10.57
N ASN A 98 6.03 -2.10 11.08
CA ASN A 98 5.20 -0.96 10.73
C ASN A 98 6.02 0.04 9.92
N TYR A 99 5.56 0.36 8.71
CA TYR A 99 6.20 1.32 7.83
C TYR A 99 5.43 2.64 7.76
N TYR A 100 6.13 3.77 7.94
CA TYR A 100 5.60 5.10 7.68
C TYR A 100 5.77 5.41 6.21
N VAL A 101 4.66 5.43 5.47
CA VAL A 101 4.67 5.59 4.02
C VAL A 101 3.89 6.85 3.65
N ARG A 102 4.43 7.69 2.78
CA ARG A 102 3.67 8.83 2.26
C ARG A 102 2.41 8.32 1.57
N TYR A 103 1.29 8.99 1.78
CA TYR A 103 0.00 8.58 1.23
C TYR A 103 0.06 8.32 -0.29
N ARG A 104 0.67 9.23 -1.06
CA ARG A 104 0.82 9.03 -2.52
C ARG A 104 1.63 7.78 -2.86
N ASP A 105 2.74 7.56 -2.17
CA ASP A 105 3.62 6.42 -2.43
C ASP A 105 2.95 5.10 -2.03
N TYR A 106 2.14 5.12 -0.98
CA TYR A 106 1.28 4.01 -0.62
C TYR A 106 0.29 3.67 -1.74
N ILE A 107 -0.42 4.66 -2.29
CA ILE A 107 -1.37 4.45 -3.38
C ILE A 107 -0.65 3.95 -4.65
N LYS A 108 0.51 4.53 -5.00
CA LYS A 108 1.35 4.07 -6.13
C LYS A 108 1.79 2.61 -5.94
N ASN A 109 2.19 2.26 -4.73
CA ASN A 109 2.61 0.91 -4.35
C ASN A 109 1.48 -0.09 -4.52
N VAL A 110 0.34 0.16 -3.88
CA VAL A 110 -0.85 -0.70 -3.94
C VAL A 110 -1.34 -0.84 -5.38
N ALA A 111 -1.52 0.25 -6.11
CA ALA A 111 -1.96 0.20 -7.50
C ALA A 111 -0.98 -0.57 -8.38
N SER A 112 0.33 -0.36 -8.21
CA SER A 112 1.35 -1.14 -8.92
C SER A 112 1.40 -2.62 -8.50
N SER A 113 0.80 -2.99 -7.36
CA SER A 113 0.72 -4.38 -6.88
C SER A 113 -0.55 -5.09 -7.32
N GLU A 114 -1.66 -4.37 -7.46
CA GLU A 114 -2.99 -4.96 -7.66
C GLU A 114 -3.52 -4.84 -9.09
N ILE A 115 -3.05 -3.83 -9.87
CA ILE A 115 -3.53 -3.60 -11.23
C ILE A 115 -2.38 -3.57 -12.23
N TYR A 116 -2.69 -3.86 -13.51
CA TYR A 116 -1.67 -3.82 -14.54
C TYR A 116 -1.53 -2.42 -15.13
N ALA A 117 -0.30 -1.93 -15.19
CA ALA A 117 0.06 -0.63 -15.78
C ALA A 117 -0.30 -0.53 -17.28
N THR A 118 -0.43 -1.66 -17.96
CA THR A 118 -0.81 -1.75 -19.37
C THR A 118 -2.33 -1.71 -19.62
N TRP A 119 -3.13 -1.59 -18.58
CA TRP A 119 -4.58 -1.44 -18.77
C TRP A 119 -4.95 -0.06 -19.35
N PRO A 120 -6.14 0.07 -19.98
CA PRO A 120 -6.61 1.36 -20.44
C PRO A 120 -6.62 2.41 -19.30
N ASP A 121 -6.26 3.65 -19.62
CA ASP A 121 -6.18 4.75 -18.65
C ASP A 121 -7.44 4.89 -17.79
N ALA A 122 -8.63 4.81 -18.39
CA ALA A 122 -9.89 4.87 -17.65
C ALA A 122 -10.04 3.76 -16.60
N THR A 123 -9.50 2.55 -16.90
CA THR A 123 -9.53 1.42 -15.98
C THR A 123 -8.54 1.65 -14.83
N ILE A 124 -7.35 2.17 -15.11
CA ILE A 124 -6.37 2.53 -14.09
C ILE A 124 -6.96 3.60 -13.16
N ARG A 125 -7.53 4.68 -13.72
CA ARG A 125 -8.17 5.76 -12.95
C ARG A 125 -9.28 5.26 -12.02
N ALA A 126 -10.17 4.41 -12.53
CA ALA A 126 -11.25 3.85 -11.73
C ALA A 126 -10.73 3.02 -10.54
N ASN A 127 -9.72 2.19 -10.75
CA ASN A 127 -9.11 1.38 -9.69
C ASN A 127 -8.32 2.24 -8.69
N VAL A 128 -7.53 3.20 -9.17
CA VAL A 128 -6.81 4.14 -8.29
C VAL A 128 -7.80 4.90 -7.40
N LEU A 129 -8.91 5.38 -7.96
CA LEU A 129 -9.95 6.07 -7.19
C LEU A 129 -10.57 5.16 -6.12
N ALA A 130 -10.82 3.88 -6.44
CA ALA A 130 -11.33 2.91 -5.48
C ALA A 130 -10.31 2.64 -4.35
N ILE A 131 -9.03 2.43 -4.68
CA ILE A 131 -7.95 2.23 -3.71
C ILE A 131 -7.83 3.44 -2.76
N MET A 132 -7.83 4.66 -3.31
CA MET A 132 -7.78 5.89 -2.51
C MET A 132 -8.99 6.00 -1.57
N SER A 133 -10.19 5.74 -2.09
CA SER A 133 -11.42 5.85 -1.30
C SER A 133 -11.46 4.84 -0.16
N PHE A 134 -11.02 3.60 -0.41
CA PHE A 134 -10.91 2.59 0.63
C PHE A 134 -9.86 2.98 1.68
N THR A 135 -8.69 3.46 1.27
CA THR A 135 -7.64 3.89 2.19
C THR A 135 -8.12 5.04 3.07
N LEU A 136 -8.79 6.03 2.48
CA LEU A 136 -9.35 7.16 3.23
C LEU A 136 -10.47 6.73 4.18
N ASN A 137 -11.23 5.70 3.84
CA ASN A 137 -12.19 5.12 4.78
C ASN A 137 -11.50 4.55 6.01
N ARG A 138 -10.37 3.84 5.86
CA ARG A 138 -9.59 3.34 6.98
C ARG A 138 -9.05 4.45 7.89
N VAL A 139 -8.65 5.58 7.29
CA VAL A 139 -8.23 6.78 8.02
C VAL A 139 -9.42 7.44 8.71
N TYR A 140 -10.51 7.66 7.98
CA TYR A 140 -11.68 8.38 8.46
C TYR A 140 -12.39 7.68 9.62
N THR A 141 -12.54 6.36 9.55
CA THR A 141 -13.15 5.55 10.60
C THR A 141 -12.20 5.20 11.74
N GLU A 142 -10.92 5.55 11.62
CA GLU A 142 -9.85 5.08 12.52
C GLU A 142 -9.92 3.55 12.74
N TRP A 143 -10.21 2.80 11.69
CA TRP A 143 -10.58 1.38 11.72
C TRP A 143 -9.69 0.51 12.61
N TYR A 144 -8.38 0.68 12.54
CA TYR A 144 -7.44 -0.04 13.39
C TYR A 144 -7.11 0.71 14.66
N ARG A 145 -6.93 2.03 14.59
CA ARG A 145 -6.59 2.86 15.75
C ARG A 145 -7.70 2.87 16.78
N GLY A 146 -8.96 2.89 16.37
CA GLY A 146 -10.12 2.76 17.23
C GLY A 146 -10.19 1.43 18.00
N LYS A 147 -9.47 0.41 17.52
CA LYS A 147 -9.32 -0.91 18.14
C LYS A 147 -8.03 -1.06 18.96
N GLY A 148 -7.28 0.02 19.16
CA GLY A 148 -6.04 0.04 19.95
C GLY A 148 -4.76 -0.31 19.18
N TYR A 149 -4.83 -0.49 17.87
CA TYR A 149 -3.63 -0.70 17.05
C TYR A 149 -2.91 0.62 16.78
N VAL A 150 -1.59 0.53 16.50
CA VAL A 150 -0.74 1.70 16.24
C VAL A 150 -0.53 2.00 14.75
N PHE A 151 -1.23 1.29 13.87
CA PHE A 151 -1.14 1.42 12.42
C PHE A 151 -2.48 1.85 11.80
N THR A 152 -2.43 2.30 10.54
CA THR A 152 -3.59 2.80 9.79
C THR A 152 -4.22 1.72 8.93
N ILE A 153 -3.39 0.86 8.32
CA ILE A 153 -3.79 -0.12 7.31
C ILE A 153 -2.79 -1.28 7.30
N THR A 154 -3.19 -2.44 6.78
CA THR A 154 -2.31 -3.60 6.65
C THR A 154 -1.85 -3.81 5.22
N SER A 155 -0.78 -4.62 5.03
CA SER A 155 -0.32 -5.08 3.71
C SER A 155 -1.05 -6.34 3.23
N SER A 156 -1.96 -6.88 4.03
CA SER A 156 -2.63 -8.15 3.76
C SER A 156 -3.90 -7.97 2.94
N THR A 157 -3.99 -8.65 1.80
CA THR A 157 -5.20 -8.66 0.94
C THR A 157 -6.41 -9.33 1.58
N ALA A 158 -6.23 -10.06 2.68
CA ALA A 158 -7.33 -10.60 3.48
C ALA A 158 -8.11 -9.50 4.21
N TYR A 159 -7.47 -8.39 4.51
CA TYR A 159 -8.02 -7.30 5.31
C TYR A 159 -8.10 -5.98 4.54
N ASP A 160 -7.06 -5.66 3.78
CA ASP A 160 -6.92 -4.37 3.08
C ASP A 160 -6.36 -4.58 1.66
N HIS A 161 -5.24 -3.93 1.34
CA HIS A 161 -4.61 -3.92 0.02
C HIS A 161 -3.29 -4.68 0.01
N LYS A 162 -2.85 -5.12 -1.16
CA LYS A 162 -1.51 -5.63 -1.34
C LYS A 162 -0.50 -4.49 -1.37
N PHE A 163 0.20 -4.31 -0.27
CA PHE A 163 1.37 -3.45 -0.18
C PHE A 163 2.64 -4.31 -0.17
N ILE A 164 3.69 -3.92 -0.89
CA ILE A 164 4.99 -4.59 -0.89
C ILE A 164 6.05 -3.53 -0.60
N TYR A 165 6.70 -3.64 0.55
CA TYR A 165 7.76 -2.70 0.90
C TYR A 165 8.85 -2.61 -0.18
N GLY A 166 9.16 -1.39 -0.63
CA GLY A 166 10.24 -1.14 -1.58
C GLY A 166 9.99 -1.59 -3.02
N ARG A 167 8.73 -1.93 -3.41
CA ARG A 167 8.44 -2.25 -4.80
C ARG A 167 8.62 -1.04 -5.72
N ASN A 168 8.91 -1.31 -6.99
CA ASN A 168 8.94 -0.32 -8.06
C ASN A 168 7.53 0.21 -8.39
N PHE A 169 7.44 1.45 -8.85
CA PHE A 169 6.22 2.07 -9.38
C PHE A 169 6.26 2.15 -10.90
N PHE A 170 5.13 1.86 -11.54
CA PHE A 170 4.96 2.05 -12.97
C PHE A 170 4.59 3.50 -13.28
N GLN A 171 5.16 4.05 -14.36
CA GLN A 171 5.01 5.46 -14.70
C GLN A 171 3.56 5.85 -15.01
N SER A 172 2.82 5.03 -15.77
CA SER A 172 1.41 5.26 -16.08
C SER A 172 0.54 5.32 -14.81
N ILE A 173 0.76 4.41 -13.86
CA ILE A 173 0.08 4.40 -12.56
C ILE A 173 0.47 5.62 -11.73
N SER A 174 1.77 5.94 -11.65
CA SER A 174 2.26 7.09 -10.89
C SER A 174 1.66 8.39 -11.36
N GLN A 175 1.54 8.57 -12.69
CA GLN A 175 0.93 9.75 -13.28
C GLN A 175 -0.55 9.88 -12.88
N VAL A 176 -1.32 8.81 -12.99
CA VAL A 176 -2.74 8.82 -12.59
C VAL A 176 -2.90 9.14 -11.10
N VAL A 177 -2.07 8.55 -10.24
CA VAL A 177 -2.12 8.86 -8.79
C VAL A 177 -1.81 10.32 -8.53
N ASP A 178 -0.77 10.89 -9.17
CA ASP A 178 -0.36 12.29 -8.98
C ASP A 178 -1.44 13.28 -9.47
N GLU A 179 -2.20 12.91 -10.51
CA GLU A 179 -3.33 13.70 -10.99
C GLU A 179 -4.58 13.62 -10.10
N MET A 180 -4.76 12.54 -9.35
CA MET A 180 -6.02 12.23 -8.67
C MET A 180 -5.93 12.14 -7.15
N PHE A 181 -4.77 12.27 -6.53
CA PHE A 181 -4.56 11.93 -5.11
C PHE A 181 -5.43 12.71 -4.11
N GLU A 182 -6.06 13.79 -4.52
CA GLU A 182 -7.02 14.58 -3.70
C GLU A 182 -8.48 14.13 -3.88
N ASN A 183 -8.75 13.18 -4.79
CA ASN A 183 -10.09 12.72 -5.09
C ASN A 183 -10.44 11.44 -4.31
N TYR A 184 -11.72 11.28 -3.99
CA TYR A 184 -12.25 10.06 -3.39
C TYR A 184 -13.75 9.93 -3.68
N LEU A 185 -14.26 8.70 -3.57
CA LEU A 185 -15.68 8.41 -3.66
C LEU A 185 -16.33 8.62 -2.31
N SER A 186 -17.47 9.31 -2.28
CA SER A 186 -18.34 9.42 -1.12
C SER A 186 -19.76 9.02 -1.45
N ARG A 187 -20.51 8.57 -0.45
CA ARG A 187 -21.96 8.42 -0.64
C ARG A 187 -22.59 9.81 -0.69
N PRO A 188 -23.56 10.06 -1.62
CA PRO A 188 -24.35 11.27 -1.55
C PRO A 188 -25.12 11.30 -0.22
N ASN A 189 -25.15 12.47 0.40
CA ASN A 189 -25.99 12.71 1.58
C ASN A 189 -27.45 12.80 1.17
#